data_e92bb94792785ea9e68531b092baa7e4
#
_entry.id   e92bb94792785ea9e68531b092baa7e4
#
_cell.length_a   1.000
_cell.length_b   1.000
_cell.length_c   1.000
_cell.angle_alpha   90.00
_cell.angle_beta   90.00
_cell.angle_gamma   90.00
#
_symmetry.space_group_name_H-M   'P 1'
#
loop_
_entity.id
_entity.type
_entity.pdbx_description
1 polymer ?
#
loop_
_entity_poly.entity_id
_entity_poly.type
_entity_poly.pdbx_seq_one_letter_code
_entity_poly.pdbx_strand_id
1 'polypeptide(L)'
;MNMGAGLVLEDVSAGYGETVVLEDISLAVAPGQTLAVLGRNGVGKTTLLATIMGHTRIRRGAIRFAGREIATLPPYRRARLGIGFVPQEREIFPSLTVAENLTVAERPGQWTLARVYEFFPSLAERRRNHGNQLSGGEQQMLAIGRALMGNPTLLLMDEPLEGLAPVIVDTLLAGLDRLKREDELALLLVEQHAKLALELAQMAIVLDRGAIVFTGTSRELLDAPERLNHLMGVGGRQATMLR
;
A
#
# COMPACT_ATOMS: atom_id res chain seq x y z
N MET A 1 -3.18 -18.98 -17.19
CA MET A 1 -2.10 -17.99 -17.35
C MET A 1 -1.14 -18.17 -16.20
N ASN A 2 0.10 -18.56 -16.49
CA ASN A 2 1.12 -18.74 -15.47
C ASN A 2 1.64 -17.35 -15.07
N MET A 3 0.92 -16.67 -14.18
CA MET A 3 1.38 -15.38 -13.62
C MET A 3 2.46 -15.72 -12.60
N GLY A 4 3.72 -15.65 -13.04
CA GLY A 4 4.85 -15.89 -12.18
C GLY A 4 4.77 -15.03 -10.93
N ALA A 5 4.84 -15.69 -9.79
CA ALA A 5 5.33 -15.23 -8.48
C ALA A 5 4.80 -13.90 -7.90
N GLY A 6 3.61 -13.42 -8.23
CA GLY A 6 2.98 -12.23 -7.64
C GLY A 6 2.03 -12.54 -6.49
N LEU A 7 1.22 -11.56 -6.12
CA LEU A 7 0.09 -11.70 -5.22
C LEU A 7 -1.17 -12.03 -6.02
N VAL A 8 -1.96 -13.01 -5.55
CA VAL A 8 -3.26 -13.38 -6.14
C VAL A 8 -4.27 -13.59 -5.01
N LEU A 9 -5.40 -12.93 -5.11
CA LEU A 9 -6.60 -13.16 -4.30
C LEU A 9 -7.66 -13.77 -5.22
N GLU A 10 -8.32 -14.84 -4.78
CA GLU A 10 -9.39 -15.54 -5.50
C GLU A 10 -10.63 -15.63 -4.60
N ASP A 11 -11.70 -14.90 -4.94
CA ASP A 11 -13.01 -14.87 -4.27
C ASP A 11 -12.91 -14.71 -2.74
N VAL A 12 -12.04 -13.80 -2.29
CA VAL A 12 -11.74 -13.59 -0.87
C VAL A 12 -12.84 -12.80 -0.21
N SER A 13 -13.47 -13.40 0.81
CA SER A 13 -14.37 -12.71 1.74
C SER A 13 -13.74 -12.73 3.14
N ALA A 14 -13.60 -11.55 3.76
CA ALA A 14 -12.85 -11.39 4.99
C ALA A 14 -13.35 -10.22 5.85
N GLY A 15 -12.96 -10.20 7.12
CA GLY A 15 -13.33 -9.14 8.04
C GLY A 15 -12.87 -9.38 9.48
N TYR A 16 -13.54 -8.76 10.44
CA TYR A 16 -13.17 -8.77 11.84
C TYR A 16 -14.25 -9.47 12.68
N GLY A 17 -13.84 -10.39 13.53
CA GLY A 17 -14.78 -11.18 14.33
C GLY A 17 -15.83 -11.84 13.44
N GLU A 18 -17.11 -11.52 13.62
CA GLU A 18 -18.21 -12.03 12.80
C GLU A 18 -18.60 -11.07 11.64
N THR A 19 -18.07 -9.85 11.62
CA THR A 19 -18.37 -8.87 10.58
C THR A 19 -17.55 -9.14 9.32
N VAL A 20 -18.23 -9.33 8.20
CA VAL A 20 -17.60 -9.36 6.86
C VAL A 20 -17.52 -7.93 6.36
N VAL A 21 -16.32 -7.52 5.90
CA VAL A 21 -16.04 -6.19 5.35
C VAL A 21 -15.70 -6.27 3.87
N LEU A 22 -15.05 -7.35 3.45
CA LEU A 22 -14.69 -7.60 2.06
C LEU A 22 -15.51 -8.79 1.54
N GLU A 23 -16.10 -8.64 0.37
CA GLU A 23 -16.93 -9.65 -0.29
C GLU A 23 -16.40 -9.98 -1.69
N ASP A 24 -16.09 -11.25 -1.91
CA ASP A 24 -15.70 -11.83 -3.21
C ASP A 24 -14.60 -11.05 -3.95
N ILE A 25 -13.57 -10.65 -3.21
CA ILE A 25 -12.42 -9.90 -3.74
C ILE A 25 -11.54 -10.82 -4.58
N SER A 26 -11.43 -10.53 -5.87
CA SER A 26 -10.49 -11.18 -6.78
C SER A 26 -9.60 -10.14 -7.44
N LEU A 27 -8.28 -10.24 -7.21
CA LEU A 27 -7.27 -9.37 -7.81
C LEU A 27 -5.94 -10.10 -7.96
N ALA A 28 -5.07 -9.55 -8.80
CA ALA A 28 -3.70 -10.02 -8.95
C ALA A 28 -2.76 -8.83 -9.08
N VAL A 29 -1.55 -8.97 -8.52
CA VAL A 29 -0.43 -8.03 -8.66
C VAL A 29 0.78 -8.82 -9.13
N ALA A 30 1.26 -8.54 -10.34
CA ALA A 30 2.46 -9.19 -10.87
C ALA A 30 3.74 -8.61 -10.22
N PRO A 31 4.88 -9.33 -10.27
CA PRO A 31 6.18 -8.76 -9.87
C PRO A 31 6.46 -7.45 -10.63
N GLY A 32 6.99 -6.45 -9.94
CA GLY A 32 7.26 -5.13 -10.51
C GLY A 32 6.03 -4.30 -10.89
N GLN A 33 4.82 -4.81 -10.69
CA GLN A 33 3.58 -4.09 -10.98
C GLN A 33 3.17 -3.20 -9.82
N THR A 34 2.68 -2.00 -10.14
CA THR A 34 1.99 -1.13 -9.18
C THR A 34 0.49 -1.19 -9.43
N LEU A 35 -0.28 -1.58 -8.41
CA LEU A 35 -1.73 -1.56 -8.38
C LEU A 35 -2.21 -0.46 -7.44
N ALA A 36 -3.01 0.47 -7.95
CA ALA A 36 -3.75 1.44 -7.13
C ALA A 36 -5.07 0.84 -6.65
N VAL A 37 -5.37 0.98 -5.37
CA VAL A 37 -6.64 0.64 -4.76
C VAL A 37 -7.33 1.93 -4.34
N LEU A 38 -8.35 2.30 -5.06
CA LEU A 38 -9.09 3.54 -4.88
C LEU A 38 -10.44 3.25 -4.20
N GLY A 39 -11.02 4.28 -3.60
CA GLY A 39 -12.33 4.22 -2.96
C GLY A 39 -12.45 5.21 -1.82
N ARG A 40 -13.68 5.47 -1.39
CA ARG A 40 -13.98 6.37 -0.26
C ARG A 40 -13.47 5.80 1.07
N ASN A 41 -13.47 6.65 2.10
CA ASN A 41 -13.20 6.17 3.46
C ASN A 41 -14.28 5.18 3.91
N GLY A 42 -13.83 4.12 4.60
CA GLY A 42 -14.70 3.10 5.16
C GLY A 42 -15.18 2.03 4.17
N VAL A 43 -14.75 2.04 2.89
CA VAL A 43 -15.18 1.03 1.90
C VAL A 43 -14.44 -0.30 1.98
N GLY A 44 -13.40 -0.41 2.84
CA GLY A 44 -12.65 -1.67 3.04
C GLY A 44 -11.20 -1.65 2.54
N LYS A 45 -10.64 -0.50 2.11
CA LYS A 45 -9.27 -0.43 1.58
C LYS A 45 -8.21 -0.92 2.58
N THR A 46 -8.18 -0.34 3.79
CA THR A 46 -7.30 -0.79 4.88
C THR A 46 -7.55 -2.25 5.26
N THR A 47 -8.82 -2.69 5.24
CA THR A 47 -9.17 -4.09 5.50
C THR A 47 -8.58 -5.03 4.45
N LEU A 48 -8.50 -4.60 3.18
CA LEU A 48 -7.85 -5.39 2.12
C LEU A 48 -6.36 -5.59 2.45
N LEU A 49 -5.63 -4.53 2.81
CA LEU A 49 -4.22 -4.65 3.21
C LEU A 49 -4.06 -5.50 4.47
N ALA A 50 -4.90 -5.29 5.47
CA ALA A 50 -4.92 -6.09 6.70
C ALA A 50 -5.20 -7.58 6.41
N THR A 51 -6.06 -7.88 5.43
CA THR A 51 -6.35 -9.25 4.99
C THR A 51 -5.13 -9.89 4.33
N ILE A 52 -4.45 -9.17 3.44
CA ILE A 52 -3.22 -9.64 2.80
C ILE A 52 -2.12 -9.88 3.85
N MET A 53 -2.03 -9.02 4.87
CA MET A 53 -1.09 -9.17 5.98
C MET A 53 -1.47 -10.26 7.00
N GLY A 54 -2.74 -10.73 7.01
CA GLY A 54 -3.22 -11.77 7.94
C GLY A 54 -3.71 -11.24 9.28
N HIS A 55 -4.14 -9.98 9.32
CA HIS A 55 -4.74 -9.34 10.51
C HIS A 55 -6.26 -9.49 10.57
N THR A 56 -6.88 -10.08 9.54
CA THR A 56 -8.32 -10.33 9.49
C THR A 56 -8.62 -11.82 9.44
N ARG A 57 -9.88 -12.18 9.65
CA ARG A 57 -10.36 -13.55 9.46
C ARG A 57 -10.86 -13.70 8.02
N ILE A 58 -10.22 -14.60 7.26
CA ILE A 58 -10.70 -15.03 5.94
C ILE A 58 -11.82 -16.05 6.16
N ARG A 59 -12.98 -15.79 5.54
CA ARG A 59 -14.17 -16.63 5.57
C ARG A 59 -14.25 -17.56 4.36
N ARG A 60 -13.83 -17.06 3.21
CA ARG A 60 -13.87 -17.73 1.91
C ARG A 60 -12.73 -17.26 1.02
N GLY A 61 -12.42 -18.05 0.01
CA GLY A 61 -11.43 -17.74 -1.00
C GLY A 61 -10.02 -18.16 -0.62
N ALA A 62 -9.08 -17.80 -1.49
CA ALA A 62 -7.67 -18.13 -1.34
C ALA A 62 -6.78 -16.92 -1.56
N ILE A 63 -5.65 -16.86 -0.85
CA ILE A 63 -4.61 -15.84 -1.06
C ILE A 63 -3.30 -16.54 -1.33
N ARG A 64 -2.73 -16.29 -2.51
CA ARG A 64 -1.40 -16.83 -2.87
C ARG A 64 -0.40 -15.70 -3.06
N PHE A 65 0.80 -15.92 -2.55
CA PHE A 65 1.94 -15.04 -2.75
C PHE A 65 3.16 -15.87 -3.17
N ALA A 66 3.82 -15.46 -4.25
CA ALA A 66 4.94 -16.19 -4.84
C ALA A 66 4.59 -17.68 -5.10
N GLY A 67 3.36 -17.94 -5.58
CA GLY A 67 2.83 -19.29 -5.84
C GLY A 67 2.45 -20.09 -4.59
N ARG A 68 2.64 -19.55 -3.39
CA ARG A 68 2.37 -20.21 -2.11
C ARG A 68 1.07 -19.71 -1.49
N GLU A 69 0.22 -20.64 -1.03
CA GLU A 69 -0.96 -20.30 -0.23
C GLU A 69 -0.54 -19.69 1.11
N ILE A 70 -1.10 -18.51 1.44
CA ILE A 70 -0.74 -17.76 2.65
C ILE A 70 -1.92 -17.46 3.56
N ALA A 71 -3.15 -17.85 3.19
CA ALA A 71 -4.37 -17.49 3.94
C ALA A 71 -4.29 -17.90 5.43
N THR A 72 -3.68 -19.04 5.73
CA THR A 72 -3.52 -19.55 7.10
C THR A 72 -2.24 -19.12 7.81
N LEU A 73 -1.35 -18.40 7.11
CA LEU A 73 -0.08 -17.98 7.71
C LEU A 73 -0.28 -16.73 8.59
N PRO A 74 0.34 -16.71 9.79
CA PRO A 74 0.31 -15.52 10.64
C PRO A 74 1.13 -14.36 10.02
N PRO A 75 0.87 -13.09 10.41
CA PRO A 75 1.48 -11.89 9.81
C PRO A 75 3.00 -11.95 9.69
N TYR A 76 3.69 -12.37 10.75
CA TYR A 76 5.16 -12.43 10.76
C TYR A 76 5.74 -13.44 9.73
N ARG A 77 4.99 -14.51 9.39
CA ARG A 77 5.39 -15.43 8.33
C ARG A 77 5.18 -14.85 6.95
N ARG A 78 4.09 -14.10 6.75
CA ARG A 78 3.83 -13.37 5.49
C ARG A 78 4.90 -12.31 5.25
N ALA A 79 5.27 -11.54 6.28
CA ALA A 79 6.37 -10.60 6.22
C ALA A 79 7.71 -11.30 5.89
N ARG A 80 7.94 -12.51 6.42
CA ARG A 80 9.14 -13.32 6.09
C ARG A 80 9.17 -13.87 4.68
N LEU A 81 8.05 -13.94 3.99
CA LEU A 81 7.97 -14.30 2.59
C LEU A 81 8.29 -13.14 1.65
N GLY A 82 8.45 -11.93 2.18
CA GLY A 82 8.78 -10.73 1.39
C GLY A 82 7.60 -9.77 1.17
N ILE A 83 6.59 -9.79 2.05
CA ILE A 83 5.52 -8.78 2.05
C ILE A 83 5.89 -7.69 3.06
N GLY A 84 6.20 -6.47 2.58
CA GLY A 84 6.37 -5.28 3.39
C GLY A 84 5.04 -4.55 3.58
N PHE A 85 4.87 -3.85 4.72
CA PHE A 85 3.66 -3.08 4.99
C PHE A 85 3.99 -1.73 5.62
N VAL A 86 3.40 -0.68 5.09
CA VAL A 86 3.44 0.69 5.61
C VAL A 86 2.01 1.07 5.97
N PRO A 87 1.64 1.06 7.26
CA PRO A 87 0.31 1.44 7.71
C PRO A 87 0.11 2.96 7.64
N GLN A 88 -1.14 3.41 7.60
CA GLN A 88 -1.55 4.82 7.59
C GLN A 88 -0.96 5.60 8.78
N GLU A 89 -0.98 5.03 9.97
CA GLU A 89 -0.46 5.63 11.21
C GLU A 89 1.08 5.56 11.34
N ARG A 90 1.80 5.15 10.25
CA ARG A 90 3.27 5.03 10.18
C ARG A 90 3.87 4.03 11.17
N GLU A 91 3.32 3.91 12.37
CA GLU A 91 3.72 2.99 13.45
C GLU A 91 5.24 2.95 13.71
N ILE A 92 5.89 4.12 13.68
CA ILE A 92 7.31 4.23 14.04
C ILE A 92 7.49 4.00 15.55
N PHE A 93 8.68 3.60 15.96
CA PHE A 93 9.04 3.49 17.38
C PHE A 93 9.54 4.84 17.90
N PRO A 94 8.72 5.60 18.69
CA PRO A 94 9.04 6.99 19.06
C PRO A 94 10.32 7.12 19.89
N SER A 95 10.64 6.10 20.70
CA SER A 95 11.80 6.07 21.61
C SER A 95 13.08 5.54 20.96
N LEU A 96 13.00 4.93 19.79
CA LEU A 96 14.15 4.48 19.03
C LEU A 96 14.66 5.60 18.13
N THR A 97 15.96 5.63 17.89
CA THR A 97 16.58 6.49 16.87
C THR A 97 16.14 6.08 15.47
N VAL A 98 16.35 6.95 14.49
CA VAL A 98 16.12 6.62 13.05
C VAL A 98 16.90 5.36 12.67
N ALA A 99 18.17 5.27 13.03
CA ALA A 99 19.00 4.10 12.74
C ALA A 99 18.42 2.82 13.35
N GLU A 100 18.02 2.85 14.61
CA GLU A 100 17.42 1.70 15.31
C GLU A 100 16.07 1.32 14.72
N ASN A 101 15.20 2.30 14.38
CA ASN A 101 13.93 2.04 13.69
C ASN A 101 14.13 1.30 12.35
N LEU A 102 15.17 1.65 11.61
CA LEU A 102 15.48 1.00 10.35
C LEU A 102 16.01 -0.43 10.57
N THR A 103 16.98 -0.59 11.48
CA THR A 103 17.67 -1.86 11.68
C THR A 103 16.81 -2.93 12.35
N VAL A 104 15.75 -2.56 13.10
CA VAL A 104 14.83 -3.53 13.72
C VAL A 104 14.17 -4.47 12.70
N ALA A 105 13.99 -4.02 11.46
CA ALA A 105 13.39 -4.81 10.38
C ALA A 105 14.41 -5.41 9.41
N GLU A 106 15.70 -5.19 9.66
CA GLU A 106 16.78 -5.55 8.74
C GLU A 106 16.80 -7.03 8.40
N ARG A 107 16.93 -7.31 7.11
CA ARG A 107 17.14 -8.64 6.54
C ARG A 107 18.22 -8.58 5.46
N PRO A 108 18.92 -9.69 5.22
CA PRO A 108 19.87 -9.77 4.09
C PRO A 108 19.17 -9.49 2.76
N GLY A 109 19.78 -8.63 1.94
CA GLY A 109 19.28 -8.29 0.62
C GLY A 109 19.85 -6.99 0.10
N GLN A 110 19.24 -6.47 -0.95
CA GLN A 110 19.70 -5.25 -1.63
C GLN A 110 19.41 -3.97 -0.83
N TRP A 111 18.36 -3.96 0.01
CA TRP A 111 18.02 -2.85 0.88
C TRP A 111 18.86 -2.94 2.15
N THR A 112 19.90 -2.13 2.20
CA THR A 112 20.79 -1.93 3.35
C THR A 112 20.54 -0.56 3.96
N LEU A 113 21.01 -0.34 5.18
CA LEU A 113 20.93 0.97 5.85
C LEU A 113 21.55 2.08 4.98
N ALA A 114 22.69 1.80 4.32
CA ALA A 114 23.34 2.75 3.42
C ALA A 114 22.42 3.11 2.23
N ARG A 115 21.78 2.11 1.62
CA ARG A 115 20.86 2.34 0.49
C ARG A 115 19.62 3.12 0.91
N VAL A 116 19.06 2.85 2.10
CA VAL A 116 17.93 3.64 2.62
C VAL A 116 18.33 5.09 2.85
N TYR A 117 19.54 5.35 3.34
CA TYR A 117 20.03 6.72 3.51
C TYR A 117 20.34 7.44 2.19
N GLU A 118 20.79 6.70 1.18
CA GLU A 118 20.93 7.24 -0.18
C GLU A 118 19.55 7.56 -0.79
N PHE A 119 18.56 6.72 -0.50
CA PHE A 119 17.20 6.89 -0.99
C PHE A 119 16.45 8.02 -0.28
N PHE A 120 16.65 8.16 1.04
CA PHE A 120 16.08 9.20 1.91
C PHE A 120 17.20 9.98 2.64
N PRO A 121 17.87 10.95 1.99
CA PRO A 121 18.99 11.67 2.59
C PRO A 121 18.65 12.38 3.91
N SER A 122 17.42 12.87 4.07
CA SER A 122 16.96 13.49 5.32
C SER A 122 17.04 12.54 6.52
N LEU A 123 16.82 11.22 6.30
CA LEU A 123 16.98 10.24 7.37
C LEU A 123 18.45 10.03 7.76
N ALA A 124 19.38 10.15 6.81
CA ALA A 124 20.81 10.07 7.10
C ALA A 124 21.27 11.23 8.02
N GLU A 125 20.79 12.44 7.74
CA GLU A 125 21.05 13.62 8.56
C GLU A 125 20.50 13.47 9.98
N ARG A 126 19.33 12.83 10.09
CA ARG A 126 18.59 12.60 11.34
C ARG A 126 18.87 11.25 11.99
N ARG A 127 19.87 10.48 11.55
CA ARG A 127 20.09 9.09 11.98
C ARG A 127 20.17 8.86 13.49
N ARG A 128 20.56 9.89 14.27
CA ARG A 128 20.66 9.85 15.74
C ARG A 128 19.44 10.44 16.45
N ASN A 129 18.53 11.09 15.73
CA ASN A 129 17.29 11.62 16.30
C ASN A 129 16.34 10.48 16.63
N HIS A 130 15.57 10.61 17.71
CA HIS A 130 14.49 9.69 18.03
C HIS A 130 13.27 9.90 17.11
N GLY A 131 12.45 8.87 16.96
CA GLY A 131 11.27 8.92 16.09
C GLY A 131 10.30 10.05 16.42
N ASN A 132 10.12 10.38 17.71
CA ASN A 132 9.28 11.49 18.16
C ASN A 132 9.85 12.90 17.88
N GLN A 133 11.09 13.01 17.42
CA GLN A 133 11.74 14.26 17.05
C GLN A 133 11.64 14.56 15.54
N LEU A 134 10.99 13.68 14.79
CA LEU A 134 10.84 13.78 13.34
C LEU A 134 9.54 14.52 12.97
N SER A 135 9.59 15.27 11.88
CA SER A 135 8.38 15.79 11.21
C SER A 135 7.52 14.64 10.65
N GLY A 136 6.25 14.91 10.36
CA GLY A 136 5.35 13.91 9.78
C GLY A 136 5.88 13.30 8.47
N GLY A 137 6.52 14.11 7.61
CA GLY A 137 7.16 13.63 6.38
C GLY A 137 8.38 12.74 6.63
N GLU A 138 9.24 13.11 7.57
CA GLU A 138 10.39 12.28 7.97
C GLU A 138 9.94 10.96 8.62
N GLN A 139 8.87 10.98 9.40
CA GLN A 139 8.27 9.76 9.96
C GLN A 139 7.72 8.85 8.86
N GLN A 140 7.11 9.42 7.82
CA GLN A 140 6.62 8.65 6.68
C GLN A 140 7.77 8.01 5.90
N MET A 141 8.83 8.78 5.61
CA MET A 141 10.04 8.25 4.99
C MET A 141 10.67 7.15 5.85
N LEU A 142 10.69 7.31 7.18
CA LEU A 142 11.18 6.31 8.12
C LEU A 142 10.35 5.03 8.08
N ALA A 143 9.02 5.12 8.05
CA ALA A 143 8.13 3.97 7.95
C ALA A 143 8.34 3.19 6.64
N ILE A 144 8.47 3.90 5.51
CA ILE A 144 8.78 3.29 4.21
C ILE A 144 10.19 2.67 4.24
N GLY A 145 11.20 3.40 4.70
CA GLY A 145 12.58 2.90 4.82
C GLY A 145 12.67 1.64 5.68
N ARG A 146 11.97 1.61 6.82
CA ARG A 146 11.89 0.42 7.68
C ARG A 146 11.25 -0.78 6.95
N ALA A 147 10.19 -0.55 6.20
CA ALA A 147 9.57 -1.63 5.42
C ALA A 147 10.52 -2.15 4.33
N LEU A 148 11.27 -1.28 3.66
CA LEU A 148 12.29 -1.63 2.67
C LEU A 148 13.46 -2.43 3.27
N MET A 149 13.88 -2.12 4.52
CA MET A 149 14.91 -2.90 5.23
C MET A 149 14.55 -4.37 5.43
N GLY A 150 13.26 -4.71 5.36
CA GLY A 150 12.78 -6.10 5.31
C GLY A 150 13.06 -6.81 3.98
N ASN A 151 13.62 -6.12 2.99
CA ASN A 151 13.88 -6.61 1.62
C ASN A 151 12.64 -7.25 0.98
N PRO A 152 11.52 -6.52 0.90
CA PRO A 152 10.27 -7.05 0.35
C PRO A 152 10.34 -7.18 -1.17
N THR A 153 9.54 -8.11 -1.72
CA THR A 153 9.23 -8.19 -3.15
C THR A 153 7.82 -7.65 -3.46
N LEU A 154 6.99 -7.44 -2.42
CA LEU A 154 5.72 -6.73 -2.47
C LEU A 154 5.65 -5.74 -1.32
N LEU A 155 5.38 -4.48 -1.61
CA LEU A 155 5.16 -3.43 -0.60
C LEU A 155 3.70 -2.97 -0.64
N LEU A 156 3.03 -3.11 0.49
CA LEU A 156 1.68 -2.63 0.73
C LEU A 156 1.78 -1.27 1.42
N MET A 157 1.07 -0.26 0.91
CA MET A 157 1.06 1.08 1.50
C MET A 157 -0.37 1.58 1.68
N ASP A 158 -0.71 1.97 2.90
CA ASP A 158 -2.01 2.49 3.26
C ASP A 158 -1.96 4.01 3.42
N GLU A 159 -2.51 4.72 2.44
CA GLU A 159 -2.61 6.18 2.37
C GLU A 159 -1.28 6.92 2.71
N PRO A 160 -0.16 6.55 2.04
CA PRO A 160 1.17 7.05 2.41
C PRO A 160 1.36 8.55 2.21
N LEU A 161 0.47 9.23 1.48
CA LEU A 161 0.55 10.66 1.19
C LEU A 161 -0.33 11.51 2.11
N GLU A 162 -1.17 10.87 2.94
CA GLU A 162 -2.13 11.58 3.78
C GLU A 162 -1.46 12.46 4.84
N GLY A 163 -1.98 13.68 4.99
CA GLY A 163 -1.52 14.65 6.01
C GLY A 163 -0.10 15.18 5.80
N LEU A 164 0.47 15.03 4.61
CA LEU A 164 1.80 15.53 4.28
C LEU A 164 1.74 16.89 3.56
N ALA A 165 2.76 17.72 3.79
CA ALA A 165 2.93 18.96 3.05
C ALA A 165 3.23 18.66 1.56
N PRO A 166 2.79 19.51 0.61
CA PRO A 166 2.95 19.26 -0.83
C PRO A 166 4.39 18.92 -1.25
N VAL A 167 5.39 19.63 -0.73
CA VAL A 167 6.81 19.39 -1.04
C VAL A 167 7.27 17.98 -0.62
N ILE A 168 6.71 17.44 0.46
CA ILE A 168 7.00 16.08 0.93
C ILE A 168 6.30 15.05 0.04
N VAL A 169 5.05 15.33 -0.37
CA VAL A 169 4.32 14.51 -1.32
C VAL A 169 5.13 14.36 -2.61
N ASP A 170 5.63 15.45 -3.19
CA ASP A 170 6.46 15.41 -4.41
C ASP A 170 7.73 14.57 -4.20
N THR A 171 8.38 14.72 -3.06
CA THR A 171 9.57 13.93 -2.71
C THR A 171 9.26 12.44 -2.62
N LEU A 172 8.15 12.07 -1.98
CA LEU A 172 7.72 10.68 -1.85
C LEU A 172 7.30 10.09 -3.20
N LEU A 173 6.55 10.83 -4.01
CA LEU A 173 6.15 10.39 -5.35
C LEU A 173 7.38 10.10 -6.23
N ALA A 174 8.37 11.00 -6.23
CA ALA A 174 9.64 10.78 -6.94
C ALA A 174 10.37 9.54 -6.41
N GLY A 175 10.38 9.32 -5.11
CA GLY A 175 10.93 8.13 -4.48
C GLY A 175 10.19 6.85 -4.90
N LEU A 176 8.87 6.84 -4.84
CA LEU A 176 8.06 5.68 -5.26
C LEU A 176 8.23 5.36 -6.76
N ASP A 177 8.32 6.38 -7.60
CA ASP A 177 8.59 6.20 -9.03
C ASP A 177 10.01 5.65 -9.28
N ARG A 178 10.99 6.04 -8.47
CA ARG A 178 12.34 5.45 -8.49
C ARG A 178 12.30 3.97 -8.05
N LEU A 179 11.61 3.64 -6.96
CA LEU A 179 11.41 2.25 -6.51
C LEU A 179 10.84 1.36 -7.61
N LYS A 180 9.85 1.87 -8.31
CA LYS A 180 9.18 1.18 -9.43
C LYS A 180 10.14 0.85 -10.57
N ARG A 181 11.12 1.74 -10.86
CA ARG A 181 12.05 1.60 -11.99
C ARG A 181 13.28 0.75 -11.68
N GLU A 182 13.79 0.84 -10.47
CA GLU A 182 15.08 0.24 -10.12
C GLU A 182 14.96 -1.17 -9.53
N ASP A 183 13.82 -1.47 -8.94
CA ASP A 183 13.60 -2.73 -8.25
C ASP A 183 12.36 -3.42 -8.84
N GLU A 184 12.43 -4.71 -9.08
CA GLU A 184 11.25 -5.52 -9.46
C GLU A 184 10.21 -5.60 -8.30
N LEU A 185 10.15 -4.54 -7.48
CA LEU A 185 9.28 -4.42 -6.33
C LEU A 185 7.85 -4.18 -6.78
N ALA A 186 6.96 -5.10 -6.47
CA ALA A 186 5.54 -4.89 -6.66
C ALA A 186 5.01 -3.94 -5.58
N LEU A 187 4.11 -3.02 -5.97
CA LEU A 187 3.48 -2.08 -5.06
C LEU A 187 1.95 -2.26 -5.09
N LEU A 188 1.33 -2.31 -3.92
CA LEU A 188 -0.11 -2.15 -3.76
C LEU A 188 -0.35 -0.88 -2.95
N LEU A 189 -0.84 0.15 -3.61
CA LEU A 189 -1.01 1.50 -3.07
C LEU A 189 -2.49 1.79 -2.83
N VAL A 190 -2.88 1.91 -1.58
CA VAL A 190 -4.20 2.42 -1.19
C VAL A 190 -4.11 3.94 -1.07
N GLU A 191 -5.00 4.66 -1.75
CA GLU A 191 -5.03 6.12 -1.72
C GLU A 191 -6.44 6.69 -1.92
N GLN A 192 -6.68 7.86 -1.32
CA GLN A 192 -7.86 8.68 -1.57
C GLN A 192 -7.61 9.69 -2.69
N HIS A 193 -6.38 10.17 -2.82
CA HIS A 193 -5.95 11.09 -3.89
C HIS A 193 -5.81 10.32 -5.21
N ALA A 194 -6.97 9.99 -5.81
CA ALA A 194 -7.06 9.09 -6.94
C ALA A 194 -6.11 9.47 -8.08
N LYS A 195 -5.99 10.76 -8.43
CA LYS A 195 -5.12 11.20 -9.51
C LYS A 195 -3.65 10.83 -9.25
N LEU A 196 -3.13 11.10 -8.05
CA LEU A 196 -1.73 10.79 -7.71
C LEU A 196 -1.46 9.28 -7.72
N ALA A 197 -2.41 8.48 -7.19
CA ALA A 197 -2.28 7.04 -7.22
C ALA A 197 -2.29 6.48 -8.65
N LEU A 198 -3.17 7.00 -9.52
CA LEU A 198 -3.28 6.58 -10.92
C LEU A 198 -2.04 6.97 -11.74
N GLU A 199 -1.41 8.10 -11.46
CA GLU A 199 -0.15 8.52 -12.12
C GLU A 199 1.01 7.59 -11.76
N LEU A 200 1.02 7.04 -10.55
CA LEU A 200 2.03 6.07 -10.10
C LEU A 200 1.78 4.64 -10.58
N ALA A 201 0.52 4.23 -10.71
CA ALA A 201 0.16 2.83 -10.94
C ALA A 201 -0.06 2.51 -12.42
N GLN A 202 0.20 1.27 -12.82
CA GLN A 202 -0.18 0.74 -14.12
C GLN A 202 -1.63 0.27 -14.16
N MET A 203 -2.07 -0.36 -13.06
CA MET A 203 -3.42 -0.90 -12.91
C MET A 203 -4.13 -0.25 -11.74
N ALA A 204 -5.44 -0.20 -11.81
CA ALA A 204 -6.27 0.31 -10.74
C ALA A 204 -7.49 -0.57 -10.49
N ILE A 205 -7.87 -0.67 -9.23
CA ILE A 205 -9.18 -1.15 -8.80
C ILE A 205 -9.88 -0.05 -8.01
N VAL A 206 -11.20 -0.04 -8.07
CA VAL A 206 -12.02 0.80 -7.20
C VAL A 206 -12.85 -0.10 -6.30
N LEU A 207 -12.75 0.13 -5.00
CA LEU A 207 -13.56 -0.52 -3.98
C LEU A 207 -14.77 0.35 -3.62
N ASP A 208 -15.93 -0.27 -3.55
CA ASP A 208 -17.12 0.30 -2.92
C ASP A 208 -17.81 -0.76 -2.06
N ARG A 209 -18.13 -0.41 -0.83
CA ARG A 209 -18.83 -1.28 0.13
C ARG A 209 -18.30 -2.70 0.23
N GLY A 210 -16.98 -2.83 0.25
CA GLY A 210 -16.31 -4.12 0.40
C GLY A 210 -16.19 -4.96 -0.86
N ALA A 211 -16.64 -4.48 -2.03
CA ALA A 211 -16.55 -5.17 -3.30
C ALA A 211 -15.75 -4.36 -4.33
N ILE A 212 -15.14 -5.03 -5.30
CA ILE A 212 -14.48 -4.38 -6.45
C ILE A 212 -15.54 -4.00 -7.48
N VAL A 213 -15.68 -2.68 -7.75
CA VAL A 213 -16.65 -2.14 -8.74
C VAL A 213 -15.98 -1.73 -10.05
N PHE A 214 -14.65 -1.71 -10.08
CA PHE A 214 -13.85 -1.45 -11.29
C PHE A 214 -12.51 -2.16 -11.19
N THR A 215 -12.07 -2.72 -12.31
CA THR A 215 -10.71 -3.22 -12.54
C THR A 215 -10.31 -2.83 -13.96
N GLY A 216 -9.14 -2.18 -14.09
CA GLY A 216 -8.64 -1.75 -15.38
C GLY A 216 -7.28 -1.07 -15.29
N THR A 217 -6.82 -0.48 -16.39
CA THR A 217 -5.60 0.32 -16.39
C THR A 217 -5.83 1.67 -15.71
N SER A 218 -4.80 2.21 -15.08
CA SER A 218 -4.85 3.57 -14.51
C SER A 218 -5.20 4.62 -15.57
N ARG A 219 -4.72 4.42 -16.79
CA ARG A 219 -4.98 5.32 -17.92
C ARG A 219 -6.46 5.40 -18.29
N GLU A 220 -7.19 4.29 -18.24
CA GLU A 220 -8.65 4.29 -18.50
C GLU A 220 -9.42 5.22 -17.56
N LEU A 221 -8.97 5.37 -16.31
CA LEU A 221 -9.58 6.27 -15.33
C LEU A 221 -9.07 7.72 -15.47
N LEU A 222 -7.78 7.90 -15.81
CA LEU A 222 -7.21 9.24 -16.05
C LEU A 222 -7.83 9.89 -17.28
N ASP A 223 -8.09 9.12 -18.34
CA ASP A 223 -8.70 9.60 -19.59
C ASP A 223 -10.22 9.78 -19.46
N ALA A 224 -10.85 9.32 -18.35
CA ALA A 224 -12.29 9.42 -18.10
C ALA A 224 -12.61 10.01 -16.69
N PRO A 225 -12.32 11.29 -16.42
CA PRO A 225 -12.48 11.91 -15.10
C PRO A 225 -13.92 11.82 -14.55
N GLU A 226 -14.93 11.92 -15.39
CA GLU A 226 -16.34 11.80 -14.98
C GLU A 226 -16.65 10.39 -14.45
N ARG A 227 -16.11 9.35 -15.10
CA ARG A 227 -16.24 7.96 -14.64
C ARG A 227 -15.55 7.76 -13.31
N LEU A 228 -14.34 8.31 -13.15
CA LEU A 228 -13.59 8.28 -11.89
C LEU A 228 -14.40 8.94 -10.78
N ASN A 229 -14.93 10.16 -11.00
CA ASN A 229 -15.75 10.87 -10.05
C ASN A 229 -17.02 10.08 -9.67
N HIS A 230 -17.67 9.44 -10.63
CA HIS A 230 -18.83 8.59 -10.37
C HIS A 230 -18.46 7.39 -9.48
N LEU A 231 -17.41 6.67 -9.83
CA LEU A 231 -16.92 5.52 -9.06
C LEU A 231 -16.46 5.91 -7.64
N MET A 232 -15.86 7.10 -7.48
CA MET A 232 -15.48 7.65 -6.19
C MET A 232 -16.65 8.29 -5.43
N GLY A 233 -17.86 8.29 -5.99
CA GLY A 233 -19.07 8.83 -5.35
C GLY A 233 -19.08 10.35 -5.20
N VAL A 234 -18.30 11.08 -5.99
CA VAL A 234 -18.21 12.56 -5.94
C VAL A 234 -19.33 13.24 -6.74
N GLY A 235 -20.01 12.50 -7.65
CA GLY A 235 -21.03 13.02 -8.60
C GLY A 235 -22.50 13.00 -8.12
N GLY A 236 -22.83 12.54 -6.90
CA GLY A 236 -24.22 12.18 -6.50
C GLY A 236 -25.04 13.21 -5.74
N ARG A 237 -24.62 14.47 -5.54
CA ARG A 237 -25.37 15.44 -4.71
C ARG A 237 -25.85 16.74 -5.38
N GLN A 238 -25.71 16.91 -6.69
CA GLN A 238 -26.18 18.14 -7.35
C GLN A 238 -27.51 18.01 -8.15
N ALA A 239 -28.14 16.83 -8.19
CA ALA A 239 -29.35 16.64 -9.00
C ALA A 239 -30.68 16.64 -8.22
N THR A 240 -30.72 16.95 -6.91
CA THR A 240 -31.97 16.88 -6.12
C THR A 240 -32.32 18.18 -5.39
N MET A 241 -31.92 19.36 -5.90
CA MET A 241 -32.41 20.66 -5.38
C MET A 241 -32.92 21.58 -6.51
N LEU A 242 -33.71 21.05 -7.42
CA LEU A 242 -34.56 21.88 -8.30
C LEU A 242 -35.80 21.06 -8.71
N ARG A 243 -36.76 20.94 -7.79
CA ARG A 243 -38.20 20.83 -8.10
C ARG A 243 -38.98 21.28 -6.87
#